data_7575d3e01fac5d748b96bf8070a1014d
#
_entry.id   7575d3e01fac5d748b96bf8070a1014d
#
_cell.length_a   1.000
_cell.length_b   1.000
_cell.length_c   1.000
_cell.angle_alpha   90.00
_cell.angle_beta   90.00
_cell.angle_gamma   90.00
#
_symmetry.space_group_name_H-M   'P 1'
#
loop_
_entity.id
_entity.type
_entity.pdbx_description
1 polymer ?
#
loop_
_entity_poly.entity_id
_entity_poly.type
_entity_poly.pdbx_seq_one_letter_code
_entity_poly.pdbx_strand_id
1 'polypeptide(L)'
;MSQPYEPISPVGECPQSRKLAENNRFSVETYGGRLHVEWDPQAAVTPLGQLPFFIEFLKTTKLFDELVESCPLKFTSNNASNVRDILGSMMLSVLSGHTRYSHINALRGDGVNAELLGMKKIVSEDVIRRSLLTMDEQNGVSWLDDN
;
A
#
# COMPACT_ATOMS: atom_id res chain seq x y z
N MET A 1 -40.37 -41.35 8.60
CA MET A 1 -39.23 -41.85 9.42
C MET A 1 -38.06 -40.92 9.14
N SER A 2 -37.87 -39.96 10.01
CA SER A 2 -36.75 -39.01 9.96
C SER A 2 -35.58 -39.59 10.73
N GLN A 3 -34.41 -39.70 10.08
CA GLN A 3 -33.18 -40.12 10.73
C GLN A 3 -32.74 -39.13 11.78
N PRO A 4 -32.24 -39.58 12.94
CA PRO A 4 -31.73 -38.72 13.97
C PRO A 4 -30.42 -38.06 13.52
N TYR A 5 -30.27 -36.76 13.80
CA TYR A 5 -29.09 -35.96 13.57
C TYR A 5 -27.94 -36.48 14.47
N GLU A 6 -26.85 -36.99 13.86
CA GLU A 6 -25.63 -37.26 14.58
C GLU A 6 -24.85 -35.98 14.82
N PRO A 7 -24.44 -35.68 16.05
CA PRO A 7 -23.61 -34.51 16.33
C PRO A 7 -22.23 -34.67 15.70
N ILE A 8 -21.82 -33.69 14.94
CA ILE A 8 -20.48 -33.60 14.35
C ILE A 8 -19.46 -33.63 15.50
N SER A 9 -18.54 -34.59 15.44
CA SER A 9 -17.41 -34.68 16.39
C SER A 9 -16.64 -33.37 16.46
N PRO A 10 -16.15 -32.95 17.64
CA PRO A 10 -15.41 -31.72 17.79
C PRO A 10 -14.21 -31.75 16.84
N VAL A 11 -14.09 -30.71 16.04
CA VAL A 11 -12.96 -30.44 15.16
C VAL A 11 -11.67 -30.68 15.94
N GLY A 12 -10.83 -31.58 15.45
CA GLY A 12 -9.57 -31.93 16.08
C GLY A 12 -8.78 -30.68 16.48
N GLU A 13 -8.12 -30.76 17.63
CA GLU A 13 -7.28 -29.70 18.17
C GLU A 13 -6.41 -29.10 17.08
N CYS A 14 -6.55 -27.81 16.89
CA CYS A 14 -5.68 -27.02 16.02
C CYS A 14 -4.22 -27.38 16.32
N PRO A 15 -3.41 -27.79 15.34
CA PRO A 15 -2.03 -28.16 15.60
C PRO A 15 -1.37 -27.02 16.38
N GLN A 16 -0.85 -27.35 17.56
CA GLN A 16 -0.25 -26.42 18.51
C GLN A 16 0.56 -25.40 17.73
N SER A 17 0.17 -24.13 17.83
CA SER A 17 0.91 -23.01 17.27
C SER A 17 2.38 -23.21 17.62
N ARG A 18 3.23 -23.45 16.59
CA ARG A 18 4.68 -23.45 16.80
C ARG A 18 4.98 -22.16 17.55
N LYS A 19 5.50 -22.26 18.78
CA LYS A 19 6.06 -21.13 19.48
C LYS A 19 7.08 -20.51 18.54
N LEU A 20 6.70 -19.41 17.89
CA LEU A 20 7.61 -18.59 17.12
C LEU A 20 8.70 -18.16 18.10
N ALA A 21 9.96 -18.39 17.73
CA ALA A 21 11.10 -18.08 18.57
C ALA A 21 10.98 -16.62 19.06
N GLU A 22 11.31 -16.40 20.31
CA GLU A 22 11.14 -15.13 21.06
C GLU A 22 11.83 -13.89 20.43
N ASN A 23 12.39 -13.99 19.21
CA ASN A 23 13.17 -12.94 18.54
C ASN A 23 12.71 -12.63 17.11
N ASN A 24 11.40 -12.61 16.86
CA ASN A 24 10.87 -12.23 15.54
C ASN A 24 10.77 -10.70 15.36
N ARG A 25 11.79 -9.98 15.76
CA ARG A 25 11.96 -8.56 15.41
C ARG A 25 12.79 -8.48 14.16
N PHE A 26 12.31 -7.82 13.13
CA PHE A 26 13.10 -7.49 11.95
C PHE A 26 12.85 -6.04 11.57
N SER A 27 13.75 -5.50 10.78
CA SER A 27 13.67 -4.10 10.36
C SER A 27 13.60 -4.03 8.85
N VAL A 28 12.80 -3.12 8.34
CA VAL A 28 12.71 -2.77 6.92
C VAL A 28 13.11 -1.31 6.73
N GLU A 29 13.85 -1.03 5.67
CA GLU A 29 14.20 0.32 5.29
C GLU A 29 13.14 0.89 4.37
N THR A 30 12.59 2.06 4.71
CA THR A 30 11.57 2.73 3.92
C THR A 30 12.00 4.15 3.57
N TYR A 31 11.26 4.84 2.72
CA TYR A 31 11.50 6.26 2.42
C TYR A 31 11.28 7.19 3.63
N GLY A 32 10.43 6.79 4.58
CA GLY A 32 10.20 7.48 5.85
C GLY A 32 11.19 7.14 6.95
N GLY A 33 12.13 6.21 6.69
CA GLY A 33 13.12 5.74 7.65
C GLY A 33 13.03 4.25 7.93
N ARG A 34 13.71 3.83 8.99
CA ARG A 34 13.74 2.43 9.41
C ARG A 34 12.49 2.08 10.21
N LEU A 35 11.76 1.06 9.74
CA LEU A 35 10.61 0.48 10.43
C LEU A 35 11.04 -0.77 11.18
N HIS A 36 10.70 -0.85 12.45
CA HIS A 36 10.86 -2.07 13.25
C HIS A 36 9.54 -2.83 13.26
N VAL A 37 9.57 -4.07 12.80
CA VAL A 37 8.40 -4.95 12.76
C VAL A 37 8.52 -5.97 13.89
N GLU A 38 7.47 -6.06 14.70
CA GLU A 38 7.36 -7.02 15.79
C GLU A 38 6.03 -7.75 15.67
N TRP A 39 6.06 -9.05 15.87
CA TRP A 39 4.84 -9.84 15.90
C TRP A 39 4.15 -9.65 17.25
N ASP A 40 2.94 -9.09 17.22
CA ASP A 40 2.07 -9.00 18.40
C ASP A 40 0.90 -9.99 18.22
N PRO A 41 0.86 -11.09 19.01
CA PRO A 41 -0.22 -12.08 18.93
C PRO A 41 -1.57 -11.54 19.39
N GLN A 42 -1.60 -10.38 20.04
CA GLN A 42 -2.81 -9.73 20.56
C GLN A 42 -3.33 -8.63 19.59
N ALA A 43 -2.50 -8.20 18.64
CA ALA A 43 -2.88 -7.18 17.67
C ALA A 43 -3.76 -7.75 16.56
N ALA A 44 -4.73 -6.96 16.12
CA ALA A 44 -5.49 -7.29 14.92
C ALA A 44 -4.57 -7.24 13.68
N VAL A 45 -4.58 -8.28 12.87
CA VAL A 45 -3.84 -8.33 11.59
C VAL A 45 -4.58 -7.46 10.58
N THR A 46 -3.91 -6.46 10.02
CA THR A 46 -4.48 -5.67 8.93
C THR A 46 -4.15 -6.32 7.58
N PRO A 47 -5.04 -6.22 6.57
CA PRO A 47 -4.74 -6.72 5.22
C PRO A 47 -3.55 -5.98 4.56
N LEU A 48 -3.15 -4.85 5.10
CA LEU A 48 -2.04 -4.01 4.64
C LEU A 48 -0.71 -4.33 5.34
N GLY A 49 -0.65 -5.33 6.21
CA GLY A 49 0.54 -5.67 6.99
C GLY A 49 1.75 -6.12 6.15
N GLN A 50 1.56 -6.43 4.87
CA GLN A 50 2.65 -6.75 3.95
C GLN A 50 3.20 -5.54 3.17
N LEU A 51 2.55 -4.38 3.23
CA LEU A 51 3.01 -3.19 2.52
C LEU A 51 4.44 -2.74 2.88
N PRO A 52 4.89 -2.76 4.14
CA PRO A 52 6.26 -2.39 4.48
C PRO A 52 7.32 -3.17 3.70
N PHE A 53 7.13 -4.47 3.47
CA PHE A 53 8.07 -5.29 2.68
C PHE A 53 8.08 -4.90 1.21
N PHE A 54 6.92 -4.61 0.66
CA PHE A 54 6.83 -4.14 -0.72
C PHE A 54 7.46 -2.76 -0.87
N ILE A 55 7.30 -1.89 0.11
CA ILE A 55 7.93 -0.57 0.12
C ILE A 55 9.46 -0.68 0.23
N GLU A 56 9.98 -1.62 1.01
CA GLU A 56 11.40 -1.92 1.05
C GLU A 56 11.93 -2.40 -0.32
N PHE A 57 11.18 -3.26 -0.99
CA PHE A 57 11.50 -3.68 -2.36
C PHE A 57 11.54 -2.47 -3.30
N LEU A 58 10.54 -1.60 -3.30
CA LEU A 58 10.49 -0.39 -4.13
C LEU A 58 11.68 0.54 -3.85
N LYS A 59 12.04 0.72 -2.57
CA LYS A 59 13.19 1.54 -2.17
C LYS A 59 14.51 0.94 -2.64
N THR A 60 14.68 -0.38 -2.49
CA THR A 60 15.92 -1.09 -2.85
C THR A 60 16.12 -1.09 -4.36
N THR A 61 15.06 -1.29 -5.13
CA THR A 61 15.09 -1.31 -6.60
C THR A 61 15.06 0.08 -7.22
N LYS A 62 14.70 1.13 -6.46
CA LYS A 62 14.45 2.50 -6.89
C LYS A 62 13.30 2.67 -7.89
N LEU A 63 12.52 1.62 -8.14
CA LEU A 63 11.43 1.64 -9.12
C LEU A 63 10.45 2.78 -8.88
N PHE A 64 10.08 3.04 -7.64
CA PHE A 64 9.15 4.12 -7.34
C PHE A 64 9.77 5.52 -7.54
N ASP A 65 11.05 5.68 -7.25
CA ASP A 65 11.75 6.94 -7.48
C ASP A 65 11.86 7.22 -8.99
N GLU A 66 12.25 6.23 -9.78
CA GLU A 66 12.35 6.32 -11.24
C GLU A 66 10.99 6.64 -11.87
N LEU A 67 9.92 5.95 -11.42
CA LEU A 67 8.55 6.22 -11.85
C LEU A 67 8.11 7.67 -11.54
N VAL A 68 8.48 8.21 -10.38
CA VAL A 68 8.14 9.58 -9.99
C VAL A 68 8.94 10.61 -10.77
N GLU A 69 10.25 10.36 -10.97
CA GLU A 69 11.16 11.28 -11.66
C GLU A 69 10.88 11.37 -13.16
N SER A 70 10.54 10.23 -13.78
CA SER A 70 10.20 10.16 -15.22
C SER A 70 8.80 10.64 -15.55
N CYS A 71 7.93 10.83 -14.52
CA CYS A 71 6.52 11.16 -14.73
C CYS A 71 6.31 12.48 -15.48
N PRO A 72 5.53 12.48 -16.59
CA PRO A 72 5.31 13.67 -17.42
C PRO A 72 4.39 14.71 -16.79
N LEU A 73 3.81 14.44 -15.61
CA LEU A 73 2.97 15.41 -14.89
C LEU A 73 3.78 16.66 -14.49
N LYS A 74 3.36 17.81 -14.98
CA LYS A 74 3.97 19.10 -14.65
C LYS A 74 2.92 20.04 -14.09
N PHE A 75 3.20 20.60 -12.92
CA PHE A 75 2.33 21.56 -12.25
C PHE A 75 3.01 22.90 -12.15
N THR A 76 2.29 23.95 -12.50
CA THR A 76 2.77 25.34 -12.42
C THR A 76 2.33 26.04 -11.13
N SER A 77 1.34 25.49 -10.42
CA SER A 77 0.81 26.07 -9.18
C SER A 77 1.61 25.65 -7.96
N ASN A 78 1.98 26.61 -7.11
CA ASN A 78 2.65 26.35 -5.84
C ASN A 78 1.78 25.51 -4.85
N ASN A 79 0.47 25.48 -5.08
CA ASN A 79 -0.48 24.71 -4.27
C ASN A 79 -0.79 23.32 -4.88
N ALA A 80 -0.16 22.96 -5.99
CA ALA A 80 -0.33 21.64 -6.58
C ALA A 80 0.19 20.54 -5.66
N SER A 81 -0.45 19.40 -5.70
CA SER A 81 0.06 18.22 -5.01
C SER A 81 1.33 17.73 -5.69
N ASN A 82 2.27 17.20 -4.91
CA ASN A 82 3.48 16.63 -5.44
C ASN A 82 3.16 15.40 -6.31
N VAL A 83 3.92 15.18 -7.37
CA VAL A 83 3.82 13.98 -8.23
C VAL A 83 3.93 12.71 -7.39
N ARG A 84 4.87 12.65 -6.44
CA ARG A 84 5.02 11.53 -5.50
C ARG A 84 3.76 11.26 -4.71
N ASP A 85 3.07 12.29 -4.22
CA ASP A 85 1.83 12.14 -3.47
C ASP A 85 0.70 11.59 -4.35
N ILE A 86 0.65 11.99 -5.62
CA ILE A 86 -0.36 11.52 -6.58
C ILE A 86 -0.12 10.05 -6.94
N LEU A 87 1.09 9.73 -7.42
CA LEU A 87 1.44 8.36 -7.83
C LEU A 87 1.44 7.40 -6.64
N GLY A 88 1.95 7.82 -5.48
CA GLY A 88 1.93 7.01 -4.28
C GLY A 88 0.52 6.73 -3.76
N SER A 89 -0.38 7.71 -3.81
CA SER A 89 -1.79 7.47 -3.46
C SER A 89 -2.47 6.47 -4.39
N MET A 90 -2.18 6.52 -5.70
CA MET A 90 -2.65 5.54 -6.67
C MET A 90 -2.08 4.16 -6.38
N MET A 91 -0.78 4.06 -6.17
CA MET A 91 -0.09 2.80 -5.88
C MET A 91 -0.64 2.16 -4.60
N LEU A 92 -0.75 2.91 -3.50
CA LEU A 92 -1.33 2.40 -2.26
C LEU A 92 -2.77 1.94 -2.45
N SER A 93 -3.56 2.64 -3.27
CA SER A 93 -4.93 2.25 -3.58
C SER A 93 -4.98 0.90 -4.30
N VAL A 94 -4.15 0.71 -5.31
CA VAL A 94 -4.06 -0.56 -6.05
C VAL A 94 -3.61 -1.71 -5.14
N LEU A 95 -2.56 -1.48 -4.36
CA LEU A 95 -2.02 -2.48 -3.43
C LEU A 95 -3.01 -2.86 -2.32
N SER A 96 -3.92 -1.94 -1.97
CA SER A 96 -5.02 -2.19 -1.03
C SER A 96 -6.22 -2.91 -1.68
N GLY A 97 -6.13 -3.28 -2.95
CA GLY A 97 -7.20 -3.94 -3.68
C GLY A 97 -8.36 -3.02 -4.06
N HIS A 98 -8.15 -1.71 -4.07
CA HIS A 98 -9.18 -0.76 -4.44
C HIS A 98 -9.41 -0.76 -5.96
N THR A 99 -10.67 -0.83 -6.36
CA THR A 99 -11.08 -0.87 -7.76
C THR A 99 -11.73 0.43 -8.25
N ARG A 100 -11.92 1.40 -7.35
CA ARG A 100 -12.54 2.70 -7.64
C ARG A 100 -11.75 3.83 -7.01
N TYR A 101 -11.67 4.97 -7.69
CA TYR A 101 -10.99 6.16 -7.15
C TYR A 101 -11.56 6.63 -5.80
N SER A 102 -12.88 6.50 -5.58
CA SER A 102 -13.52 6.87 -4.32
C SER A 102 -12.95 6.12 -3.10
N HIS A 103 -12.43 4.92 -3.31
CA HIS A 103 -11.83 4.12 -2.24
C HIS A 103 -10.53 4.74 -1.69
N ILE A 104 -9.85 5.59 -2.46
CA ILE A 104 -8.63 6.30 -2.03
C ILE A 104 -8.88 7.12 -0.76
N ASN A 105 -10.10 7.63 -0.59
CA ASN A 105 -10.46 8.37 0.62
C ASN A 105 -10.33 7.54 1.91
N ALA A 106 -10.49 6.22 1.83
CA ALA A 106 -10.28 5.33 2.97
C ALA A 106 -8.82 5.31 3.45
N LEU A 107 -7.87 5.57 2.55
CA LEU A 107 -6.44 5.61 2.87
C LEU A 107 -6.02 6.92 3.56
N ARG A 108 -6.82 7.97 3.50
CA ARG A 108 -6.45 9.31 4.03
C ARG A 108 -6.27 9.35 5.54
N GLY A 109 -6.87 8.40 6.24
CA GLY A 109 -6.67 8.23 7.69
C GLY A 109 -5.37 7.50 8.06
N ASP A 110 -4.70 6.91 7.06
CA ASP A 110 -3.46 6.16 7.25
C ASP A 110 -2.25 7.05 6.91
N GLY A 111 -1.72 7.73 7.93
CA GLY A 111 -0.51 8.54 7.78
C GLY A 111 0.76 7.70 7.65
N VAL A 112 0.78 6.49 8.15
CA VAL A 112 1.98 5.62 8.20
C VAL A 112 2.41 5.21 6.81
N ASN A 113 1.50 4.66 5.99
CA ASN A 113 1.84 4.21 4.65
C ASN A 113 2.26 5.37 3.73
N ALA A 114 1.68 6.56 3.90
CA ALA A 114 2.11 7.75 3.19
C ALA A 114 3.56 8.10 3.52
N GLU A 115 3.91 8.11 4.80
CA GLU A 115 5.27 8.40 5.28
C GLU A 115 6.29 7.38 4.76
N LEU A 116 5.95 6.08 4.79
CA LEU A 116 6.81 5.00 4.32
C LEU A 116 7.17 5.13 2.82
N LEU A 117 6.31 5.72 2.01
CA LEU A 117 6.59 6.05 0.60
C LEU A 117 7.25 7.42 0.41
N GLY A 118 7.59 8.13 1.48
CA GLY A 118 8.14 9.48 1.42
C GLY A 118 7.16 10.52 0.90
N MET A 119 5.86 10.26 1.06
CA MET A 119 4.79 11.18 0.67
C MET A 119 4.49 12.16 1.80
N LYS A 120 3.99 13.33 1.45
CA LYS A 120 3.50 14.31 2.43
C LYS A 120 2.07 14.01 2.89
N LYS A 121 1.26 13.44 2.00
CA LYS A 121 -0.15 13.13 2.26
C LYS A 121 -0.73 12.16 1.22
N ILE A 122 -1.81 11.49 1.59
CA ILE A 122 -2.70 10.84 0.63
C ILE A 122 -3.59 11.91 0.00
N VAL A 123 -3.54 12.03 -1.32
CA VAL A 123 -4.37 13.00 -2.06
C VAL A 123 -5.79 12.48 -2.25
N SER A 124 -6.73 13.37 -2.53
CA SER A 124 -8.11 12.96 -2.81
C SER A 124 -8.26 12.40 -4.23
N GLU A 125 -9.32 11.63 -4.45
CA GLU A 125 -9.65 11.10 -5.78
C GLU A 125 -9.73 12.21 -6.85
N ASP A 126 -10.31 13.35 -6.47
CA ASP A 126 -10.51 14.47 -7.37
C ASP A 126 -9.18 15.11 -7.80
N VAL A 127 -8.20 15.17 -6.88
CA VAL A 127 -6.84 15.61 -7.21
C VAL A 127 -6.20 14.65 -8.21
N ILE A 128 -6.30 13.34 -7.99
CA ILE A 128 -5.74 12.35 -8.90
C ILE A 128 -6.39 12.48 -10.27
N ARG A 129 -7.71 12.49 -10.33
CA ARG A 129 -8.46 12.61 -11.59
C ARG A 129 -8.06 13.86 -12.38
N ARG A 130 -8.04 15.03 -11.72
CA ARG A 130 -7.65 16.28 -12.37
C ARG A 130 -6.21 16.23 -12.85
N SER A 131 -5.31 15.69 -12.05
CA SER A 131 -3.89 15.57 -12.43
C SER A 131 -3.70 14.69 -13.65
N LEU A 132 -4.35 13.53 -13.69
CA LEU A 132 -4.28 12.63 -14.84
C LEU A 132 -4.90 13.25 -16.11
N LEU A 133 -5.96 14.06 -15.96
CA LEU A 133 -6.56 14.76 -17.10
C LEU A 133 -5.64 15.85 -17.70
N THR A 134 -4.61 16.30 -16.96
CA THR A 134 -3.61 17.24 -17.51
C THR A 134 -2.49 16.52 -18.28
N MET A 135 -2.41 15.20 -18.17
CA MET A 135 -1.43 14.41 -18.89
C MET A 135 -1.91 14.17 -20.32
N ASP A 136 -1.04 14.41 -21.28
CA ASP A 136 -1.29 13.99 -22.67
C ASP A 136 -1.28 12.46 -22.75
N GLU A 137 -2.27 11.88 -23.44
CA GLU A 137 -2.47 10.43 -23.48
C GLU A 137 -1.24 9.70 -24.07
N GLN A 138 -0.67 10.21 -25.18
CA GLN A 138 0.48 9.59 -25.81
C GLN A 138 1.71 9.61 -24.91
N ASN A 139 1.96 10.75 -24.26
CA ASN A 139 3.07 10.88 -23.30
C ASN A 139 2.86 9.98 -22.07
N GLY A 140 1.62 9.82 -21.60
CA GLY A 140 1.29 8.94 -20.49
C GLY A 140 1.51 7.46 -20.83
N VAL A 141 1.09 7.02 -22.01
CA VAL A 141 1.31 5.64 -22.47
C VAL A 141 2.79 5.36 -22.65
N SER A 142 3.53 6.23 -23.36
CA SER A 142 4.97 6.07 -23.55
C SER A 142 5.73 6.00 -22.23
N TRP A 143 5.36 6.85 -21.27
CA TRP A 143 5.95 6.81 -19.93
C TRP A 143 5.70 5.49 -19.21
N LEU A 144 4.49 4.91 -19.33
CA LEU A 144 4.19 3.61 -18.73
C LEU A 144 4.91 2.45 -19.40
N ASP A 145 5.13 2.54 -20.71
CA ASP A 145 5.84 1.50 -21.48
C ASP A 145 7.35 1.51 -21.18
N ASP A 146 7.91 2.67 -20.81
CA ASP A 146 9.34 2.86 -20.54
C ASP A 146 9.73 2.51 -19.08
N ASN A 147 8.75 2.31 -18.15
CA ASN A 147 8.94 2.01 -16.73
C ASN A 147 8.34 0.66 -16.32
#